data_da5f01ecd5b0d4193fe229454c56a27f
#
_entry.id   da5f01ecd5b0d4193fe229454c56a27f
#
_cell.length_a   1.000
_cell.length_b   1.000
_cell.length_c   1.000
_cell.angle_alpha   90.00
_cell.angle_beta   90.00
_cell.angle_gamma   90.00
#
_symmetry.space_group_name_H-M   'P 1'
#
loop_
_entity.id
_entity.type
_entity.pdbx_description
1 polymer ?
#
loop_
_entity_poly.entity_id
_entity_poly.type
_entity_poly.pdbx_seq_one_letter_code
_entity_poly.pdbx_strand_id
1 'polypeptide(L)'
;MKKMHRAALVLLLILAPAMLFAQAKPIVLRLAETHPQDYPTTRGDYEFARLVKERSNGRIIIEVYPGSQLGEEKAVIEQVQFGAIDITRVSISPVASFVPKLNAFQMPYLYRDADHMWKVLKGDIGKELLASLEPFGFIGLGWFDGGARSFYNSKKPIYKPSDLKGMKIRVQESELMMGLVQSFGAVPTPMPYGEVYSGLQTGVIDGAENNPPSYYSASHYEVAKYYTLDEHTMVPEIIIGSKISLGRLSQADQDLVKQAAFDAIDFQRAEWAAYVQLSMDKVKAAGCTIIPIPDKTEWMKAVDPMYKKQPKEIQDLVARIRAVK
;
A
#
# COMPACT_ATOMS: atom_id res chain seq x y z
N MET A 1 -64.92 -54.22 45.76
CA MET A 1 -64.48 -54.55 44.41
C MET A 1 -64.23 -53.20 43.70
N LYS A 2 -62.99 -52.67 43.72
CA LYS A 2 -62.63 -51.42 43.05
C LYS A 2 -61.56 -51.73 42.04
N LYS A 3 -61.84 -51.51 40.74
CA LYS A 3 -60.91 -51.66 39.63
C LYS A 3 -60.02 -50.40 39.56
N MET A 4 -58.73 -50.58 39.77
CA MET A 4 -57.75 -49.54 39.55
C MET A 4 -57.30 -49.57 38.10
N HIS A 5 -57.60 -48.53 37.37
CA HIS A 5 -57.04 -48.28 36.00
C HIS A 5 -55.65 -47.68 36.14
N ARG A 6 -54.64 -48.40 35.71
CA ARG A 6 -53.27 -47.84 35.52
C ARG A 6 -53.20 -47.14 34.17
N ALA A 7 -53.14 -45.83 34.18
CA ALA A 7 -52.81 -45.03 33.00
C ALA A 7 -51.31 -45.07 32.80
N ALA A 8 -50.85 -45.67 31.72
CA ALA A 8 -49.45 -45.62 31.29
C ALA A 8 -49.21 -44.29 30.52
N LEU A 9 -48.44 -43.39 31.12
CA LEU A 9 -47.96 -42.14 30.48
C LEU A 9 -46.77 -42.48 29.59
N VAL A 10 -46.97 -42.54 28.27
CA VAL A 10 -45.89 -42.70 27.29
C VAL A 10 -45.25 -41.34 27.05
N LEU A 11 -44.06 -41.12 27.62
CA LEU A 11 -43.24 -39.92 27.40
C LEU A 11 -42.48 -40.08 26.07
N LEU A 12 -42.98 -39.46 25.00
CA LEU A 12 -42.30 -39.42 23.70
C LEU A 12 -41.14 -38.41 23.80
N LEU A 13 -39.93 -38.90 24.03
CA LEU A 13 -38.70 -38.11 23.88
C LEU A 13 -38.46 -37.85 22.37
N ILE A 14 -38.75 -36.66 21.91
CA ILE A 14 -38.37 -36.20 20.59
C ILE A 14 -36.84 -35.92 20.65
N LEU A 15 -36.02 -36.90 20.25
CA LEU A 15 -34.62 -36.67 19.94
C LEU A 15 -34.56 -35.85 18.64
N ALA A 16 -34.45 -34.52 18.77
CA ALA A 16 -34.01 -33.69 17.66
C ALA A 16 -32.54 -34.08 17.34
N PRO A 17 -32.22 -34.51 16.11
CA PRO A 17 -30.82 -34.71 15.75
C PRO A 17 -30.14 -33.34 15.80
N ALA A 18 -29.30 -33.12 16.80
CA ALA A 18 -28.31 -32.06 16.76
C ALA A 18 -27.40 -32.37 15.56
N MET A 19 -27.71 -31.82 14.39
CA MET A 19 -26.78 -31.80 13.28
C MET A 19 -25.56 -31.03 13.77
N LEU A 20 -24.55 -31.75 14.26
CA LEU A 20 -23.18 -31.23 14.33
C LEU A 20 -22.78 -30.96 12.88
N PHE A 21 -23.01 -29.71 12.43
CA PHE A 21 -22.30 -29.21 11.26
C PHE A 21 -20.82 -29.26 11.64
N ALA A 22 -20.11 -30.26 11.18
CA ALA A 22 -18.66 -30.25 11.21
C ALA A 22 -18.24 -28.96 10.51
N GLN A 23 -17.82 -27.97 11.30
CA GLN A 23 -17.42 -26.68 10.79
C GLN A 23 -16.23 -26.95 9.86
N ALA A 24 -16.42 -26.77 8.56
CA ALA A 24 -15.35 -26.94 7.59
C ALA A 24 -14.17 -26.08 8.04
N LYS A 25 -12.94 -26.60 7.89
CA LYS A 25 -11.74 -25.80 8.21
C LYS A 25 -11.79 -24.49 7.46
N PRO A 26 -11.48 -23.36 8.10
CA PRO A 26 -11.48 -22.07 7.43
C PRO A 26 -10.45 -22.06 6.29
N ILE A 27 -10.76 -21.33 5.25
CA ILE A 27 -9.79 -20.98 4.21
C ILE A 27 -8.91 -19.89 4.79
N VAL A 28 -7.61 -20.15 4.89
CA VAL A 28 -6.63 -19.20 5.38
C VAL A 28 -5.90 -18.59 4.19
N LEU A 29 -5.92 -17.26 4.11
CA LEU A 29 -5.21 -16.48 3.12
C LEU A 29 -4.08 -15.69 3.82
N ARG A 30 -2.85 -15.77 3.30
CA ARG A 30 -1.71 -15.06 3.86
C ARG A 30 -1.57 -13.69 3.18
N LEU A 31 -1.48 -12.62 3.99
CA LEU A 31 -1.25 -11.27 3.53
C LEU A 31 0.14 -10.81 3.97
N ALA A 32 1.01 -10.51 3.00
CA ALA A 32 2.34 -9.96 3.24
C ALA A 32 2.29 -8.43 3.35
N GLU A 33 2.97 -7.88 4.37
CA GLU A 33 3.06 -6.45 4.64
C GLU A 33 4.50 -6.09 5.01
N THR A 34 5.04 -5.04 4.39
CA THR A 34 6.42 -4.59 4.60
C THR A 34 6.59 -3.81 5.91
N HIS A 35 5.60 -3.01 6.29
CA HIS A 35 5.69 -2.14 7.45
C HIS A 35 5.39 -2.86 8.78
N PRO A 36 5.82 -2.28 9.92
CA PRO A 36 5.54 -2.84 11.24
C PRO A 36 4.05 -2.78 11.61
N GLN A 37 3.67 -3.53 12.65
CA GLN A 37 2.28 -3.74 13.07
C GLN A 37 1.48 -2.46 13.29
N ASP A 38 2.11 -1.42 13.84
CA ASP A 38 1.43 -0.15 14.18
C ASP A 38 1.37 0.86 13.02
N TYR A 39 1.90 0.50 11.85
CA TYR A 39 1.89 1.37 10.70
C TYR A 39 0.48 1.46 10.07
N PRO A 40 0.07 2.64 9.55
CA PRO A 40 -1.31 2.83 9.10
C PRO A 40 -1.79 1.88 8.02
N THR A 41 -0.93 1.43 7.09
CA THR A 41 -1.33 0.46 6.07
C THR A 41 -1.53 -0.91 6.70
N THR A 42 -0.66 -1.34 7.60
CA THR A 42 -0.79 -2.60 8.34
C THR A 42 -2.07 -2.63 9.19
N ARG A 43 -2.41 -1.51 9.82
CA ARG A 43 -3.68 -1.37 10.54
C ARG A 43 -4.88 -1.49 9.60
N GLY A 44 -4.77 -0.93 8.39
CA GLY A 44 -5.75 -1.10 7.32
C GLY A 44 -5.88 -2.57 6.89
N ASP A 45 -4.78 -3.30 6.81
CA ASP A 45 -4.79 -4.73 6.49
C ASP A 45 -5.47 -5.57 7.58
N TYR A 46 -5.28 -5.21 8.86
CA TYR A 46 -6.01 -5.85 9.96
C TYR A 46 -7.51 -5.56 9.91
N GLU A 47 -7.91 -4.34 9.54
CA GLU A 47 -9.32 -4.00 9.35
C GLU A 47 -9.92 -4.77 8.17
N PHE A 48 -9.21 -4.85 7.05
CA PHE A 48 -9.59 -5.69 5.92
C PHE A 48 -9.77 -7.16 6.33
N ALA A 49 -8.80 -7.73 7.05
CA ALA A 49 -8.86 -9.10 7.57
C ALA A 49 -10.05 -9.31 8.52
N ARG A 50 -10.32 -8.34 9.40
CA ARG A 50 -11.47 -8.36 10.31
C ARG A 50 -12.80 -8.40 9.55
N LEU A 51 -12.95 -7.53 8.54
CA LEU A 51 -14.16 -7.46 7.70
C LEU A 51 -14.39 -8.76 6.94
N VAL A 52 -13.34 -9.38 6.36
CA VAL A 52 -13.45 -10.66 5.66
C VAL A 52 -13.89 -11.77 6.62
N LYS A 53 -13.26 -11.87 7.79
CA LYS A 53 -13.63 -12.86 8.81
C LYS A 53 -15.08 -12.72 9.25
N GLU A 54 -15.51 -11.50 9.55
CA GLU A 54 -16.88 -11.22 10.02
C GLU A 54 -17.91 -11.56 8.94
N ARG A 55 -17.73 -11.04 7.71
CA ARG A 55 -18.69 -11.23 6.61
C ARG A 55 -18.75 -12.66 6.08
N SER A 56 -17.66 -13.40 6.20
CA SER A 56 -17.63 -14.83 5.87
C SER A 56 -18.10 -15.74 7.00
N ASN A 57 -18.52 -15.20 8.16
CA ASN A 57 -18.82 -15.97 9.37
C ASN A 57 -17.63 -16.89 9.76
N GLY A 58 -16.41 -16.42 9.61
CA GLY A 58 -15.18 -17.17 9.94
C GLY A 58 -14.79 -18.24 8.92
N ARG A 59 -15.46 -18.36 7.78
CA ARG A 59 -15.08 -19.31 6.71
C ARG A 59 -13.78 -18.93 6.02
N ILE A 60 -13.47 -17.61 5.95
CA ILE A 60 -12.24 -17.07 5.37
C ILE A 60 -11.54 -16.25 6.45
N ILE A 61 -10.25 -16.52 6.63
CA ILE A 61 -9.38 -15.83 7.57
C ILE A 61 -8.19 -15.29 6.78
N ILE A 62 -7.91 -14.00 6.91
CA ILE A 62 -6.68 -13.40 6.40
C ILE A 62 -5.70 -13.29 7.57
N GLU A 63 -4.54 -13.94 7.43
CA GLU A 63 -3.41 -13.81 8.35
C GLU A 63 -2.45 -12.77 7.81
N VAL A 64 -2.28 -11.67 8.56
CA VAL A 64 -1.39 -10.56 8.20
C VAL A 64 0.00 -10.82 8.76
N TYR A 65 1.03 -10.76 7.89
CA TYR A 65 2.44 -10.94 8.21
C TYR A 65 3.18 -9.62 8.03
N PRO A 66 3.26 -8.76 9.08
CA PRO A 66 3.88 -7.43 9.01
C PRO A 66 5.41 -7.51 9.07
N GLY A 67 6.08 -6.38 8.79
CA GLY A 67 7.53 -6.23 8.98
C GLY A 67 8.36 -7.11 8.04
N SER A 68 7.94 -7.27 6.80
CA SER A 68 8.63 -8.05 5.76
C SER A 68 8.87 -9.53 6.13
N GLN A 69 8.06 -10.12 7.02
CA GLN A 69 8.22 -11.53 7.45
C GLN A 69 8.16 -12.52 6.28
N LEU A 70 7.43 -12.19 5.21
CA LEU A 70 7.33 -13.02 4.01
C LEU A 70 8.22 -12.52 2.86
N GLY A 71 8.99 -11.45 3.06
CA GLY A 71 9.91 -10.86 2.10
C GLY A 71 9.67 -9.38 1.84
N GLU A 72 10.58 -8.75 1.11
CA GLU A 72 10.50 -7.36 0.65
C GLU A 72 9.55 -7.24 -0.55
N GLU A 73 9.08 -6.01 -0.85
CA GLU A 73 7.99 -5.74 -1.78
C GLU A 73 8.12 -6.48 -3.12
N LYS A 74 9.24 -6.38 -3.81
CA LYS A 74 9.42 -7.04 -5.11
C LYS A 74 9.31 -8.56 -5.02
N ALA A 75 9.94 -9.16 -4.00
CA ALA A 75 9.92 -10.60 -3.79
C ALA A 75 8.49 -11.11 -3.47
N VAL A 76 7.72 -10.37 -2.65
CA VAL A 76 6.33 -10.78 -2.35
C VAL A 76 5.40 -10.56 -3.53
N ILE A 77 5.62 -9.55 -4.38
CA ILE A 77 4.85 -9.36 -5.63
C ILE A 77 5.04 -10.59 -6.54
N GLU A 78 6.28 -11.05 -6.72
CA GLU A 78 6.58 -12.27 -7.49
C GLU A 78 5.90 -13.50 -6.88
N GLN A 79 5.96 -13.66 -5.55
CA GLN A 79 5.32 -14.77 -4.86
C GLN A 79 3.78 -14.74 -4.97
N VAL A 80 3.15 -13.56 -4.95
CA VAL A 80 1.72 -13.41 -5.22
C VAL A 80 1.39 -13.78 -6.66
N GLN A 81 2.21 -13.37 -7.63
CA GLN A 81 2.00 -13.72 -9.05
C GLN A 81 1.97 -15.23 -9.25
N PHE A 82 2.84 -15.98 -8.57
CA PHE A 82 2.92 -17.45 -8.66
C PHE A 82 1.98 -18.19 -7.68
N GLY A 83 1.24 -17.49 -6.83
CA GLY A 83 0.30 -18.09 -5.88
C GLY A 83 0.96 -18.71 -4.64
N ALA A 84 2.22 -18.36 -4.38
CA ALA A 84 2.91 -18.78 -3.14
C ALA A 84 2.49 -17.94 -1.92
N ILE A 85 2.09 -16.69 -2.14
CA ILE A 85 1.40 -15.80 -1.19
C ILE A 85 0.06 -15.42 -1.79
N ASP A 86 -0.98 -15.27 -0.95
CA ASP A 86 -2.33 -15.06 -1.44
C ASP A 86 -2.63 -13.58 -1.71
N ILE A 87 -2.15 -12.69 -0.83
CA ILE A 87 -2.42 -11.25 -0.87
C ILE A 87 -1.16 -10.51 -0.41
N THR A 88 -0.93 -9.32 -0.96
CA THR A 88 0.03 -8.37 -0.39
C THR A 88 -0.48 -6.94 -0.51
N ARG A 89 -0.13 -6.10 0.48
CA ARG A 89 -0.19 -4.64 0.37
C ARG A 89 1.23 -4.15 0.05
N VAL A 90 1.37 -3.43 -1.03
CA VAL A 90 2.66 -2.88 -1.51
C VAL A 90 2.47 -1.51 -2.12
N SER A 91 3.57 -0.76 -2.26
CA SER A 91 3.58 0.46 -3.08
C SER A 91 3.37 0.12 -4.56
N ILE A 92 2.67 0.99 -5.31
CA ILE A 92 2.52 0.77 -6.76
C ILE A 92 3.85 0.88 -7.52
N SER A 93 4.88 1.50 -6.95
CA SER A 93 6.16 1.72 -7.63
C SER A 93 6.84 0.40 -8.07
N PRO A 94 7.07 -0.59 -7.20
CA PRO A 94 7.58 -1.88 -7.63
C PRO A 94 6.56 -2.68 -8.46
N VAL A 95 5.24 -2.55 -8.24
CA VAL A 95 4.22 -3.25 -9.04
C VAL A 95 4.22 -2.75 -10.49
N ALA A 96 4.55 -1.48 -10.73
CA ALA A 96 4.63 -0.92 -12.07
C ALA A 96 5.69 -1.58 -12.97
N SER A 97 6.67 -2.29 -12.38
CA SER A 97 7.63 -3.10 -13.13
C SER A 97 6.97 -4.33 -13.77
N PHE A 98 5.88 -4.83 -13.18
CA PHE A 98 5.07 -5.94 -13.70
C PHE A 98 3.89 -5.43 -14.53
N VAL A 99 3.30 -4.30 -14.15
CA VAL A 99 2.10 -3.70 -14.75
C VAL A 99 2.38 -2.24 -15.12
N PRO A 100 3.02 -1.97 -16.28
CA PRO A 100 3.54 -0.63 -16.64
C PRO A 100 2.49 0.48 -16.65
N LYS A 101 1.22 0.16 -16.85
CA LYS A 101 0.11 1.12 -16.82
C LYS A 101 -0.02 1.85 -15.47
N LEU A 102 0.41 1.24 -14.37
CA LEU A 102 0.42 1.85 -13.04
C LEU A 102 1.38 3.05 -12.94
N ASN A 103 2.35 3.18 -13.85
CA ASN A 103 3.22 4.36 -13.89
C ASN A 103 2.44 5.68 -14.01
N ALA A 104 1.24 5.66 -14.60
CA ALA A 104 0.41 6.84 -14.70
C ALA A 104 0.07 7.44 -13.32
N PHE A 105 -0.13 6.59 -12.28
CA PHE A 105 -0.54 7.05 -10.95
C PHE A 105 0.60 7.59 -10.08
N GLN A 106 1.84 7.36 -10.47
CA GLN A 106 3.02 7.82 -9.72
C GLN A 106 3.82 8.90 -10.45
N MET A 107 3.27 9.49 -11.53
CA MET A 107 3.91 10.61 -12.22
C MET A 107 4.11 11.79 -11.25
N PRO A 108 5.29 12.44 -11.25
CA PRO A 108 5.61 13.50 -10.31
C PRO A 108 4.68 14.71 -10.50
N TYR A 109 4.21 15.30 -9.38
CA TYR A 109 3.29 16.45 -9.38
C TYR A 109 2.03 16.26 -10.21
N LEU A 110 1.50 15.02 -10.25
CA LEU A 110 0.32 14.66 -11.02
C LEU A 110 -0.96 15.20 -10.38
N TYR A 111 -1.10 14.97 -9.09
CA TYR A 111 -2.29 15.31 -8.33
C TYR A 111 -2.20 16.72 -7.77
N ARG A 112 -3.32 17.44 -7.73
CA ARG A 112 -3.41 18.78 -7.13
C ARG A 112 -3.25 18.71 -5.60
N ASP A 113 -3.88 17.70 -5.00
CA ASP A 113 -3.94 17.44 -3.57
C ASP A 113 -4.40 15.99 -3.31
N ALA A 114 -4.49 15.61 -2.05
CA ALA A 114 -4.96 14.29 -1.64
C ALA A 114 -6.42 14.02 -2.03
N ASP A 115 -7.29 15.04 -1.99
CA ASP A 115 -8.70 14.88 -2.37
C ASP A 115 -8.84 14.58 -3.87
N HIS A 116 -8.06 15.24 -4.70
CA HIS A 116 -7.99 14.94 -6.13
C HIS A 116 -7.51 13.49 -6.36
N MET A 117 -6.44 13.07 -5.70
CA MET A 117 -5.96 11.69 -5.80
C MET A 117 -7.05 10.70 -5.43
N TRP A 118 -7.75 10.91 -4.32
CA TRP A 118 -8.80 10.00 -3.85
C TRP A 118 -10.04 9.98 -4.75
N LYS A 119 -10.40 11.11 -5.38
CA LYS A 119 -11.44 11.12 -6.42
C LYS A 119 -11.06 10.24 -7.62
N VAL A 120 -9.79 10.28 -8.03
CA VAL A 120 -9.28 9.42 -9.10
C VAL A 120 -9.29 7.95 -8.69
N LEU A 121 -8.75 7.62 -7.50
CA LEU A 121 -8.61 6.24 -7.02
C LEU A 121 -9.96 5.55 -6.76
N LYS A 122 -10.93 6.27 -6.18
CA LYS A 122 -12.30 5.76 -5.94
C LYS A 122 -13.18 5.80 -7.20
N GLY A 123 -12.77 6.55 -8.22
CA GLY A 123 -13.50 6.72 -9.48
C GLY A 123 -13.24 5.61 -10.51
N ASP A 124 -13.74 5.84 -11.72
CA ASP A 124 -13.65 4.85 -12.80
C ASP A 124 -12.22 4.59 -13.27
N ILE A 125 -11.34 5.61 -13.19
CA ILE A 125 -9.92 5.44 -13.53
C ILE A 125 -9.24 4.49 -12.55
N GLY A 126 -9.50 4.63 -11.24
CA GLY A 126 -8.96 3.72 -10.23
C GLY A 126 -9.45 2.29 -10.41
N LYS A 127 -10.73 2.10 -10.73
CA LYS A 127 -11.31 0.77 -11.05
C LYS A 127 -10.69 0.17 -12.32
N GLU A 128 -10.52 0.97 -13.37
CA GLU A 128 -9.86 0.55 -14.60
C GLU A 128 -8.44 0.05 -14.33
N LEU A 129 -7.68 0.76 -13.48
CA LEU A 129 -6.32 0.35 -13.17
C LEU A 129 -6.26 -0.90 -12.30
N LEU A 130 -7.17 -1.08 -11.32
CA LEU A 130 -7.27 -2.35 -10.58
C LEU A 130 -7.59 -3.52 -11.51
N ALA A 131 -8.49 -3.33 -12.49
CA ALA A 131 -8.81 -4.37 -13.47
C ALA A 131 -7.62 -4.68 -14.42
N SER A 132 -6.77 -3.70 -14.69
CA SER A 132 -5.61 -3.88 -15.59
C SER A 132 -4.52 -4.80 -15.05
N LEU A 133 -4.59 -5.21 -13.79
CA LEU A 133 -3.64 -6.15 -13.18
C LEU A 133 -3.92 -7.60 -13.56
N GLU A 134 -5.16 -7.93 -13.94
CA GLU A 134 -5.58 -9.32 -14.15
C GLU A 134 -4.79 -10.09 -15.21
N PRO A 135 -4.44 -9.52 -16.38
CA PRO A 135 -3.61 -10.19 -17.39
C PRO A 135 -2.19 -10.54 -16.90
N PHE A 136 -1.73 -9.87 -15.83
CA PHE A 136 -0.41 -10.07 -15.25
C PHE A 136 -0.40 -11.05 -14.06
N GLY A 137 -1.51 -11.73 -13.80
CA GLY A 137 -1.62 -12.74 -12.74
C GLY A 137 -2.07 -12.20 -11.37
N PHE A 138 -2.50 -10.94 -11.31
CA PHE A 138 -2.95 -10.29 -10.08
C PHE A 138 -4.44 -9.97 -10.12
N ILE A 139 -5.05 -9.90 -8.95
CA ILE A 139 -6.38 -9.33 -8.72
C ILE A 139 -6.19 -8.05 -7.91
N GLY A 140 -6.56 -6.89 -8.47
CA GLY A 140 -6.58 -5.64 -7.74
C GLY A 140 -7.74 -5.62 -6.75
N LEU A 141 -7.44 -5.45 -5.46
CA LEU A 141 -8.44 -5.48 -4.39
C LEU A 141 -8.80 -4.08 -3.91
N GLY A 142 -7.85 -3.15 -3.85
CA GLY A 142 -8.11 -1.80 -3.38
C GLY A 142 -6.87 -0.92 -3.32
N TRP A 143 -7.09 0.33 -2.95
CA TRP A 143 -6.07 1.36 -2.77
C TRP A 143 -5.98 1.77 -1.31
N PHE A 144 -4.76 2.00 -0.82
CA PHE A 144 -4.51 2.64 0.48
C PHE A 144 -3.76 3.95 0.30
N ASP A 145 -3.81 4.81 1.32
CA ASP A 145 -3.07 6.07 1.33
C ASP A 145 -1.59 5.79 1.61
N GLY A 146 -0.71 6.37 0.79
CA GLY A 146 0.73 6.40 0.98
C GLY A 146 1.27 7.82 1.08
N GLY A 147 0.39 8.83 0.99
CA GLY A 147 0.71 10.26 1.13
C GLY A 147 1.68 10.79 0.09
N ALA A 148 2.16 12.00 0.35
CA ALA A 148 3.18 12.64 -0.46
C ALA A 148 4.58 12.22 -0.02
N ARG A 149 5.45 12.00 -1.00
CA ARG A 149 6.86 11.62 -0.80
C ARG A 149 7.76 12.83 -1.00
N SER A 150 8.77 12.93 -0.16
CA SER A 150 9.71 14.04 -0.09
C SER A 150 11.12 13.55 0.20
N PHE A 151 12.15 14.34 -0.20
CA PHE A 151 13.54 13.97 0.00
C PHE A 151 14.02 14.19 1.42
N TYR A 152 14.78 13.23 1.95
CA TYR A 152 15.55 13.39 3.18
C TYR A 152 16.99 12.89 3.00
N ASN A 153 17.94 13.50 3.73
CA ASN A 153 19.34 13.17 3.57
C ASN A 153 20.18 13.44 4.84
N SER A 154 21.39 12.89 4.86
CA SER A 154 22.34 13.04 5.95
C SER A 154 23.34 14.19 5.78
N LYS A 155 23.37 14.87 4.62
CA LYS A 155 24.47 15.76 4.22
C LYS A 155 24.19 17.24 4.44
N LYS A 156 23.08 17.76 3.90
CA LYS A 156 22.81 19.20 3.86
C LYS A 156 21.33 19.51 3.63
N PRO A 157 20.89 20.72 3.95
CA PRO A 157 19.57 21.21 3.51
C PRO A 157 19.46 21.25 1.99
N ILE A 158 18.28 20.89 1.45
CA ILE A 158 17.95 20.95 0.04
C ILE A 158 16.81 21.98 -0.13
N TYR A 159 17.03 23.03 -0.92
CA TYR A 159 16.06 24.09 -1.19
C TYR A 159 15.55 24.09 -2.62
N LYS A 160 16.32 23.53 -3.56
CA LYS A 160 16.03 23.49 -5.00
C LYS A 160 16.57 22.19 -5.62
N PRO A 161 16.05 21.77 -6.80
CA PRO A 161 16.48 20.53 -7.45
C PRO A 161 17.99 20.39 -7.62
N SER A 162 18.67 21.48 -7.99
CA SER A 162 20.13 21.46 -8.21
C SER A 162 20.97 21.16 -6.97
N ASP A 163 20.39 21.28 -5.77
CA ASP A 163 21.06 20.93 -4.51
C ASP A 163 21.22 19.41 -4.35
N LEU A 164 20.40 18.61 -5.06
CA LEU A 164 20.50 17.15 -5.11
C LEU A 164 21.62 16.64 -6.02
N LYS A 165 22.22 17.52 -6.85
CA LYS A 165 23.19 17.10 -7.86
C LYS A 165 24.32 16.24 -7.28
N GLY A 166 24.47 15.04 -7.83
CA GLY A 166 25.54 14.08 -7.48
C GLY A 166 25.29 13.31 -6.19
N MET A 167 24.24 13.61 -5.42
CA MET A 167 23.88 12.84 -4.22
C MET A 167 23.35 11.46 -4.61
N LYS A 168 23.76 10.43 -3.87
CA LYS A 168 23.24 9.08 -4.00
C LYS A 168 21.92 8.99 -3.24
N ILE A 169 20.82 8.96 -3.98
CA ILE A 169 19.47 8.92 -3.39
C ILE A 169 18.85 7.55 -3.62
N ARG A 170 18.52 6.89 -2.52
CA ARG A 170 17.76 5.65 -2.58
C ARG A 170 16.37 5.91 -3.15
N VAL A 171 15.95 5.02 -4.02
CA VAL A 171 14.59 4.95 -4.54
C VAL A 171 14.03 3.52 -4.39
N GLN A 172 12.72 3.39 -4.52
CA GLN A 172 12.08 2.09 -4.70
C GLN A 172 12.57 1.43 -6.00
N GLU A 173 12.46 0.11 -6.13
CA GLU A 173 12.86 -0.65 -7.32
C GLU A 173 11.90 -0.36 -8.49
N SER A 174 11.99 0.83 -9.04
CA SER A 174 11.13 1.39 -10.10
C SER A 174 11.93 2.26 -11.05
N GLU A 175 11.85 1.97 -12.34
CA GLU A 175 12.51 2.78 -13.38
C GLU A 175 12.01 4.23 -13.39
N LEU A 176 10.71 4.44 -13.13
CA LEU A 176 10.15 5.79 -13.08
C LEU A 176 10.73 6.58 -11.90
N MET A 177 10.87 5.96 -10.72
CA MET A 177 11.47 6.61 -9.55
C MET A 177 12.96 6.87 -9.76
N MET A 178 13.68 5.98 -10.44
CA MET A 178 15.07 6.25 -10.87
C MET A 178 15.15 7.45 -11.80
N GLY A 179 14.27 7.53 -12.81
CA GLY A 179 14.18 8.66 -13.73
C GLY A 179 13.83 9.98 -13.05
N LEU A 180 12.96 9.93 -12.01
CA LEU A 180 12.62 11.08 -11.18
C LEU A 180 13.88 11.68 -10.52
N VAL A 181 14.63 10.87 -9.81
CA VAL A 181 15.85 11.27 -9.11
C VAL A 181 16.92 11.80 -10.10
N GLN A 182 17.06 11.13 -11.25
CA GLN A 182 17.95 11.60 -12.32
C GLN A 182 17.54 12.96 -12.89
N SER A 183 16.24 13.27 -12.94
CA SER A 183 15.73 14.56 -13.42
C SER A 183 16.20 15.74 -12.55
N PHE A 184 16.53 15.47 -11.28
CA PHE A 184 17.10 16.44 -10.34
C PHE A 184 18.63 16.43 -10.31
N GLY A 185 19.29 15.62 -11.18
CA GLY A 185 20.75 15.51 -11.25
C GLY A 185 21.38 14.66 -10.16
N ALA A 186 20.58 13.96 -9.36
CA ALA A 186 21.05 13.00 -8.37
C ALA A 186 21.31 11.62 -8.98
N VAL A 187 21.97 10.75 -8.23
CA VAL A 187 22.29 9.37 -8.62
C VAL A 187 21.29 8.43 -7.93
N PRO A 188 20.34 7.82 -8.66
CA PRO A 188 19.38 6.91 -8.06
C PRO A 188 20.06 5.60 -7.66
N THR A 189 19.71 5.10 -6.49
CA THR A 189 20.19 3.82 -5.95
C THR A 189 18.97 2.99 -5.58
N PRO A 190 18.45 2.14 -6.50
CA PRO A 190 17.32 1.27 -6.18
C PRO A 190 17.71 0.25 -5.10
N MET A 191 16.87 0.10 -4.08
CA MET A 191 17.17 -0.72 -2.92
C MET A 191 15.88 -1.09 -2.18
N PRO A 192 15.75 -2.33 -1.63
CA PRO A 192 14.65 -2.71 -0.76
C PRO A 192 14.47 -1.77 0.44
N TYR A 193 13.24 -1.67 0.95
CA TYR A 193 12.93 -0.73 2.03
C TYR A 193 13.68 -1.05 3.33
N GLY A 194 13.80 -2.33 3.69
CA GLY A 194 14.49 -2.77 4.90
C GLY A 194 15.99 -2.44 4.95
N GLU A 195 16.61 -2.13 3.81
CA GLU A 195 18.04 -1.82 3.71
C GLU A 195 18.37 -0.32 3.85
N VAL A 196 17.34 0.56 3.81
CA VAL A 196 17.54 2.01 3.72
C VAL A 196 18.23 2.59 4.95
N TYR A 197 17.84 2.17 6.17
CA TYR A 197 18.47 2.66 7.40
C TYR A 197 19.97 2.38 7.42
N SER A 198 20.35 1.15 7.15
CA SER A 198 21.78 0.74 7.12
C SER A 198 22.54 1.42 5.99
N GLY A 199 21.91 1.60 4.82
CA GLY A 199 22.48 2.32 3.69
C GLY A 199 22.79 3.80 4.01
N LEU A 200 21.89 4.47 4.73
CA LEU A 200 22.09 5.84 5.24
C LEU A 200 23.17 5.89 6.32
N GLN A 201 23.12 4.97 7.28
CA GLN A 201 24.06 4.91 8.41
C GLN A 201 25.49 4.68 7.96
N THR A 202 25.71 3.79 6.99
CA THR A 202 27.03 3.45 6.45
C THR A 202 27.51 4.39 5.34
N GLY A 203 26.63 5.28 4.83
CA GLY A 203 26.97 6.21 3.74
C GLY A 203 27.01 5.57 2.36
N VAL A 204 26.43 4.38 2.17
CA VAL A 204 26.19 3.77 0.85
C VAL A 204 25.28 4.67 0.03
N ILE A 205 24.29 5.28 0.68
CA ILE A 205 23.44 6.33 0.14
C ILE A 205 23.55 7.60 0.98
N ASP A 206 23.39 8.76 0.35
CA ASP A 206 23.42 10.07 1.01
C ASP A 206 22.04 10.49 1.52
N GLY A 207 20.97 9.95 0.92
CA GLY A 207 19.59 10.24 1.23
C GLY A 207 18.64 9.24 0.59
N ALA A 208 17.37 9.47 0.84
CA ALA A 208 16.27 8.73 0.23
C ALA A 208 15.06 9.67 0.07
N GLU A 209 13.95 9.14 -0.42
CA GLU A 209 12.68 9.85 -0.52
C GLU A 209 11.55 8.97 0.03
N ASN A 210 10.67 9.54 0.79
CA ASN A 210 9.49 8.86 1.32
C ASN A 210 8.54 9.87 2.02
N ASN A 211 7.41 9.34 2.50
CA ASN A 211 6.42 10.06 3.31
C ASN A 211 6.86 10.18 4.79
N PRO A 212 6.28 11.10 5.58
CA PRO A 212 6.61 11.28 6.99
C PRO A 212 6.42 10.01 7.85
N PRO A 213 5.32 9.24 7.71
CA PRO A 213 5.16 7.96 8.40
C PRO A 213 6.32 7.00 8.23
N SER A 214 6.80 6.77 7.01
CA SER A 214 7.92 5.89 6.72
C SER A 214 9.25 6.44 7.26
N TYR A 215 9.50 7.74 7.09
CA TYR A 215 10.69 8.41 7.60
C TYR A 215 10.81 8.27 9.12
N TYR A 216 9.68 8.34 9.85
CA TYR A 216 9.62 8.16 11.28
C TYR A 216 9.68 6.68 11.69
N SER A 217 8.80 5.83 11.17
CA SER A 217 8.64 4.44 11.66
C SER A 217 9.85 3.55 11.41
N ALA A 218 10.62 3.82 10.33
CA ALA A 218 11.87 3.12 10.03
C ALA A 218 13.11 3.80 10.62
N SER A 219 12.93 4.77 11.52
CA SER A 219 14.01 5.52 12.17
C SER A 219 15.00 6.22 11.22
N HIS A 220 14.64 6.43 9.95
CA HIS A 220 15.51 7.09 8.98
C HIS A 220 15.90 8.49 9.44
N TYR A 221 15.04 9.16 10.23
CA TYR A 221 15.29 10.47 10.83
C TYR A 221 16.48 10.49 11.81
N GLU A 222 16.91 9.35 12.34
CA GLU A 222 18.06 9.29 13.22
C GLU A 222 19.37 9.50 12.46
N VAL A 223 19.44 9.01 11.23
CA VAL A 223 20.64 8.97 10.37
C VAL A 223 20.59 9.95 9.20
N ALA A 224 19.43 10.56 8.92
CA ALA A 224 19.23 11.54 7.84
C ALA A 224 18.37 12.69 8.36
N LYS A 225 18.98 13.75 8.89
CA LYS A 225 18.35 14.83 9.66
C LYS A 225 17.69 15.94 8.83
N TYR A 226 17.95 16.02 7.54
CA TYR A 226 17.39 17.07 6.67
C TYR A 226 16.22 16.49 5.88
N TYR A 227 15.02 17.01 6.09
CA TYR A 227 13.81 16.57 5.42
C TYR A 227 13.20 17.73 4.64
N THR A 228 13.28 17.66 3.31
CA THR A 228 12.80 18.69 2.38
C THR A 228 11.41 18.30 1.88
N LEU A 229 10.41 19.10 2.20
CA LEU A 229 9.01 18.85 1.86
C LEU A 229 8.71 19.37 0.43
N ASP A 230 9.37 18.80 -0.55
CA ASP A 230 9.13 19.08 -1.97
C ASP A 230 7.91 18.34 -2.52
N GLU A 231 7.46 17.27 -1.85
CA GLU A 231 6.25 16.49 -2.16
C GLU A 231 6.16 16.15 -3.64
N HIS A 232 7.26 15.63 -4.19
CA HIS A 232 7.44 15.42 -5.63
C HIS A 232 6.47 14.40 -6.23
N THR A 233 5.93 13.48 -5.44
CA THR A 233 4.90 12.56 -5.90
C THR A 233 4.02 12.08 -4.75
N MET A 234 2.77 11.76 -5.07
CA MET A 234 1.88 10.96 -4.23
C MET A 234 1.82 9.56 -4.86
N VAL A 235 2.32 8.57 -4.13
CA VAL A 235 2.34 7.18 -4.60
C VAL A 235 1.29 6.40 -3.80
N PRO A 236 0.17 6.01 -4.42
CA PRO A 236 -0.81 5.16 -3.75
C PRO A 236 -0.20 3.81 -3.38
N GLU A 237 -0.67 3.27 -2.28
CA GLU A 237 -0.47 1.88 -1.92
C GLU A 237 -1.56 1.03 -2.54
N ILE A 238 -1.26 -0.23 -2.87
CA ILE A 238 -2.22 -1.12 -3.51
C ILE A 238 -2.28 -2.46 -2.77
N ILE A 239 -3.50 -2.98 -2.62
CA ILE A 239 -3.72 -4.35 -2.18
C ILE A 239 -3.94 -5.21 -3.43
N ILE A 240 -3.06 -6.18 -3.65
CA ILE A 240 -3.15 -7.13 -4.74
C ILE A 240 -3.26 -8.55 -4.22
N GLY A 241 -4.11 -9.35 -4.87
CA GLY A 241 -4.24 -10.77 -4.61
C GLY A 241 -3.71 -11.62 -5.76
N SER A 242 -3.31 -12.84 -5.45
CA SER A 242 -2.96 -13.83 -6.45
C SER A 242 -4.19 -14.28 -7.24
N LYS A 243 -4.13 -14.17 -8.56
CA LYS A 243 -5.19 -14.72 -9.44
C LYS A 243 -5.32 -16.24 -9.27
N ILE A 244 -4.22 -16.93 -8.96
CA ILE A 244 -4.20 -18.38 -8.73
C ILE A 244 -4.88 -18.72 -7.40
N SER A 245 -4.51 -18.06 -6.31
CA SER A 245 -5.04 -18.35 -4.97
C SER A 245 -6.49 -17.92 -4.85
N LEU A 246 -6.80 -16.67 -5.17
CA LEU A 246 -8.16 -16.12 -5.04
C LEU A 246 -9.11 -16.72 -6.06
N GLY A 247 -8.62 -17.16 -7.23
CA GLY A 247 -9.41 -17.86 -8.23
C GLY A 247 -9.95 -19.24 -7.77
N ARG A 248 -9.43 -19.79 -6.66
CA ARG A 248 -9.98 -21.02 -6.02
C ARG A 248 -11.19 -20.73 -5.15
N LEU A 249 -11.43 -19.48 -4.79
CA LEU A 249 -12.61 -19.08 -4.03
C LEU A 249 -13.85 -19.07 -4.95
N SER A 250 -15.02 -19.29 -4.35
CA SER A 250 -16.28 -19.04 -5.06
C SER A 250 -16.37 -17.58 -5.51
N GLN A 251 -17.15 -17.28 -6.56
CA GLN A 251 -17.34 -15.89 -7.01
C GLN A 251 -17.87 -15.01 -5.88
N ALA A 252 -18.82 -15.50 -5.09
CA ALA A 252 -19.35 -14.78 -3.94
C ALA A 252 -18.28 -14.46 -2.88
N ASP A 253 -17.33 -15.37 -2.65
CA ASP A 253 -16.23 -15.16 -1.71
C ASP A 253 -15.17 -14.19 -2.29
N GLN A 254 -14.91 -14.25 -3.59
CA GLN A 254 -14.05 -13.25 -4.26
C GLN A 254 -14.65 -11.84 -4.15
N ASP A 255 -15.95 -11.71 -4.38
CA ASP A 255 -16.67 -10.44 -4.28
C ASP A 255 -16.69 -9.92 -2.84
N LEU A 256 -16.88 -10.81 -1.85
CA LEU A 256 -16.78 -10.49 -0.43
C LEU A 256 -15.39 -9.94 -0.07
N VAL A 257 -14.32 -10.59 -0.52
CA VAL A 257 -12.94 -10.17 -0.27
C VAL A 257 -12.67 -8.81 -0.90
N LYS A 258 -13.07 -8.59 -2.16
CA LYS A 258 -12.93 -7.30 -2.84
C LYS A 258 -13.69 -6.18 -2.13
N GLN A 259 -14.95 -6.45 -1.74
CA GLN A 259 -15.75 -5.45 -1.04
C GLN A 259 -15.18 -5.12 0.34
N ALA A 260 -14.67 -6.11 1.07
CA ALA A 260 -14.03 -5.88 2.37
C ALA A 260 -12.76 -5.02 2.25
N ALA A 261 -11.93 -5.25 1.23
CA ALA A 261 -10.77 -4.41 0.96
C ALA A 261 -11.17 -2.96 0.63
N PHE A 262 -12.22 -2.78 -0.17
CA PHE A 262 -12.75 -1.46 -0.50
C PHE A 262 -13.27 -0.72 0.75
N ASP A 263 -13.99 -1.42 1.63
CA ASP A 263 -14.58 -0.82 2.85
C ASP A 263 -13.52 -0.50 3.92
N ALA A 264 -12.35 -1.14 3.89
CA ALA A 264 -11.22 -0.82 4.78
C ALA A 264 -10.53 0.51 4.43
N ILE A 265 -10.75 1.08 3.23
CA ILE A 265 -10.06 2.28 2.75
C ILE A 265 -10.25 3.47 3.69
N ASP A 266 -11.48 3.76 4.10
CA ASP A 266 -11.76 4.95 4.90
C ASP A 266 -11.19 4.85 6.31
N PHE A 267 -11.14 3.63 6.89
CA PHE A 267 -10.42 3.36 8.13
C PHE A 267 -8.92 3.65 7.96
N GLN A 268 -8.29 3.08 6.93
CA GLN A 268 -6.86 3.27 6.69
C GLN A 268 -6.51 4.76 6.45
N ARG A 269 -7.32 5.49 5.71
CA ARG A 269 -7.13 6.93 5.48
C ARG A 269 -7.17 7.75 6.78
N ALA A 270 -8.09 7.43 7.68
CA ALA A 270 -8.16 8.10 8.98
C ALA A 270 -6.92 7.84 9.83
N GLU A 271 -6.47 6.57 9.87
CA GLU A 271 -5.21 6.18 10.53
C GLU A 271 -3.99 6.87 9.90
N TRP A 272 -3.98 6.97 8.57
CA TRP A 272 -2.92 7.65 7.84
C TRP A 272 -2.80 9.12 8.23
N ALA A 273 -3.90 9.85 8.19
CA ALA A 273 -3.92 11.27 8.53
C ALA A 273 -3.42 11.54 9.95
N ALA A 274 -3.88 10.74 10.92
CA ALA A 274 -3.43 10.84 12.31
C ALA A 274 -1.92 10.53 12.47
N TYR A 275 -1.44 9.51 11.77
CA TYR A 275 -0.04 9.08 11.87
C TYR A 275 0.92 10.01 11.15
N VAL A 276 0.53 10.68 10.07
CA VAL A 276 1.31 11.75 9.43
C VAL A 276 1.61 12.87 10.41
N GLN A 277 0.58 13.36 11.13
CA GLN A 277 0.76 14.42 12.12
C GLN A 277 1.69 13.98 13.27
N LEU A 278 1.43 12.78 13.82
CA LEU A 278 2.29 12.18 14.85
C LEU A 278 3.75 12.10 14.40
N SER A 279 3.99 11.57 13.19
CA SER A 279 5.33 11.38 12.63
C SER A 279 6.07 12.72 12.48
N MET A 280 5.40 13.74 11.94
CA MET A 280 5.99 15.08 11.80
C MET A 280 6.35 15.70 13.13
N ASP A 281 5.51 15.55 14.16
CA ASP A 281 5.79 16.08 15.51
C ASP A 281 6.98 15.34 16.13
N LYS A 282 7.05 14.02 15.98
CA LYS A 282 8.16 13.18 16.50
C LYS A 282 9.50 13.52 15.85
N VAL A 283 9.55 13.62 14.52
CA VAL A 283 10.81 13.93 13.84
C VAL A 283 11.29 15.37 14.10
N LYS A 284 10.38 16.34 14.26
CA LYS A 284 10.71 17.68 14.71
C LYS A 284 11.28 17.68 16.13
N ALA A 285 10.64 16.97 17.07
CA ALA A 285 11.10 16.83 18.43
C ALA A 285 12.46 16.13 18.54
N ALA A 286 12.78 15.24 17.59
CA ALA A 286 14.07 14.57 17.47
C ALA A 286 15.19 15.45 16.84
N GLY A 287 14.90 16.74 16.60
CA GLY A 287 15.87 17.70 16.07
C GLY A 287 16.12 17.62 14.57
N CYS A 288 15.19 17.06 13.79
CA CYS A 288 15.28 17.09 12.34
C CYS A 288 15.00 18.51 11.78
N THR A 289 15.75 18.89 10.78
CA THR A 289 15.53 20.15 10.05
C THR A 289 14.48 19.89 8.97
N ILE A 290 13.30 20.46 9.16
CA ILE A 290 12.21 20.38 8.20
C ILE A 290 12.27 21.60 7.29
N ILE A 291 12.36 21.36 5.98
CA ILE A 291 12.58 22.40 4.95
C ILE A 291 11.33 22.47 4.08
N PRO A 292 10.43 23.43 4.29
CA PRO A 292 9.28 23.61 3.42
C PRO A 292 9.70 24.17 2.05
N ILE A 293 9.03 23.71 0.99
CA ILE A 293 9.19 24.19 -0.37
C ILE A 293 7.84 24.79 -0.83
N PRO A 294 7.59 26.09 -0.56
CA PRO A 294 6.31 26.70 -0.91
C PRO A 294 6.14 26.91 -2.41
N ASP A 295 7.23 27.14 -3.13
CA ASP A 295 7.25 27.24 -4.59
C ASP A 295 7.94 26.01 -5.21
N LYS A 296 7.15 25.17 -5.87
CA LYS A 296 7.60 23.94 -6.52
C LYS A 296 7.88 24.11 -8.03
N THR A 297 7.86 25.34 -8.55
CA THR A 297 7.97 25.61 -10.00
C THR A 297 9.25 25.04 -10.61
N GLU A 298 10.41 25.22 -9.97
CA GLU A 298 11.68 24.65 -10.47
C GLU A 298 11.67 23.12 -10.44
N TRP A 299 11.08 22.53 -9.39
CA TRP A 299 10.93 21.09 -9.23
C TRP A 299 10.03 20.49 -10.31
N MET A 300 8.88 21.11 -10.54
CA MET A 300 7.93 20.69 -11.59
C MET A 300 8.57 20.79 -12.98
N LYS A 301 9.30 21.88 -13.26
CA LYS A 301 9.99 22.08 -14.53
C LYS A 301 11.05 21.01 -14.78
N ALA A 302 11.78 20.58 -13.76
CA ALA A 302 12.83 19.56 -13.89
C ALA A 302 12.27 18.19 -14.32
N VAL A 303 11.04 17.88 -13.94
CA VAL A 303 10.40 16.59 -14.26
C VAL A 303 9.51 16.62 -15.51
N ASP A 304 9.24 17.79 -16.11
CA ASP A 304 8.45 17.89 -17.35
C ASP A 304 8.88 16.92 -18.46
N PRO A 305 10.20 16.70 -18.71
CA PRO A 305 10.64 15.76 -19.74
C PRO A 305 10.18 14.31 -19.50
N MET A 306 9.92 13.93 -18.24
CA MET A 306 9.46 12.59 -17.91
C MET A 306 8.09 12.29 -18.50
N TYR A 307 7.19 13.27 -18.49
CA TYR A 307 5.84 13.15 -19.06
C TYR A 307 5.88 12.88 -20.57
N LYS A 308 6.76 13.60 -21.28
CA LYS A 308 6.91 13.47 -22.75
C LYS A 308 7.52 12.13 -23.16
N LYS A 309 8.33 11.51 -22.30
CA LYS A 309 8.97 10.21 -22.55
C LYS A 309 8.03 9.01 -22.32
N GLN A 310 6.89 9.22 -21.63
CA GLN A 310 5.96 8.13 -21.41
C GLN A 310 5.28 7.66 -22.69
N PRO A 311 4.91 6.37 -22.80
CA PRO A 311 4.08 5.87 -23.90
C PRO A 311 2.77 6.67 -24.00
N LYS A 312 2.22 6.74 -25.22
CA LYS A 312 0.98 7.49 -25.50
C LYS A 312 -0.17 7.10 -24.59
N GLU A 313 -0.33 5.80 -24.30
CA GLU A 313 -1.35 5.30 -23.36
C GLU A 313 -1.22 5.93 -21.96
N ILE A 314 0.00 6.04 -21.44
CA ILE A 314 0.25 6.66 -20.14
C ILE A 314 -0.02 8.17 -20.19
N GLN A 315 0.39 8.85 -21.29
CA GLN A 315 0.10 10.28 -21.46
C GLN A 315 -1.40 10.57 -21.50
N ASP A 316 -2.18 9.74 -22.19
CA ASP A 316 -3.63 9.87 -22.28
C ASP A 316 -4.30 9.61 -20.92
N LEU A 317 -3.82 8.62 -20.17
CA LEU A 317 -4.31 8.33 -18.84
C LEU A 317 -3.99 9.49 -17.86
N VAL A 318 -2.79 10.05 -17.93
CA VAL A 318 -2.41 11.24 -17.16
C VAL A 318 -3.32 12.43 -17.49
N ALA A 319 -3.64 12.64 -18.76
CA ALA A 319 -4.57 13.71 -19.16
C ALA A 319 -5.98 13.49 -18.56
N ARG A 320 -6.48 12.25 -18.57
CA ARG A 320 -7.75 11.88 -17.93
C ARG A 320 -7.71 12.10 -16.42
N ILE A 321 -6.63 11.71 -15.73
CA ILE A 321 -6.44 11.94 -14.30
C ILE A 321 -6.50 13.43 -13.98
N ARG A 322 -5.76 14.27 -14.69
CA ARG A 322 -5.75 15.73 -14.48
C ARG A 322 -7.11 16.38 -14.71
N ALA A 323 -7.96 15.81 -15.55
CA ALA A 323 -9.30 16.32 -15.87
C ALA A 323 -10.35 16.00 -14.77
N VAL A 324 -10.07 15.10 -13.83
CA VAL A 324 -10.95 14.82 -12.69
C VAL A 324 -11.05 16.08 -11.82
N LYS A 325 -12.31 16.51 -11.51
CA LYS A 325 -12.61 17.73 -10.76
C LYS A 325 -12.68 17.48 -9.25
#